data_b3bcd490d548ed9afce5d03eb1961dbe
#
_entry.id   b3bcd490d548ed9afce5d03eb1961dbe
#
_cell.length_a   1.000
_cell.length_b   1.000
_cell.length_c   1.000
_cell.angle_alpha   90.00
_cell.angle_beta   90.00
_cell.angle_gamma   90.00
#
_symmetry.space_group_name_H-M   'P 1'
#
loop_
_entity.id
_entity.type
_entity.pdbx_description
1 polymer ?
#
loop_
_entity_poly.entity_id
_entity_poly.type
_entity_poly.pdbx_seq_one_letter_code
_entity_poly.pdbx_strand_id
1 'polypeptide(L)'
;MKFKIDKYEAFFFDFDGVIVDSINIKTDAFAELYKPFGEEVISKVVSHHVSHGGMSRFEKFRYYHENFINKKISESEMMELAQKFSDLVVGKVLSQLYHFRFRYFLIYEILVIVTKFFKSAHSAMRNMV
;
A
#
# COMPACT_ATOMS: atom_id res chain seq x y z
N MET A 1 4.52 4.27 -29.27
CA MET A 1 3.97 5.61 -28.98
C MET A 1 4.95 6.34 -28.09
N LYS A 2 5.58 7.45 -28.55
CA LYS A 2 6.50 8.23 -27.69
C LYS A 2 5.68 9.25 -26.90
N PHE A 3 5.66 9.10 -25.59
CA PHE A 3 5.02 10.07 -24.69
C PHE A 3 5.86 11.34 -24.64
N LYS A 4 5.29 12.49 -25.08
CA LYS A 4 5.95 13.79 -24.97
C LYS A 4 5.53 14.44 -23.66
N ILE A 5 6.39 14.37 -22.66
CA ILE A 5 6.17 14.92 -21.31
C ILE A 5 6.11 16.46 -21.32
N ASP A 6 6.82 17.10 -22.26
CA ASP A 6 7.00 18.56 -22.37
C ASP A 6 5.71 19.34 -22.70
N LYS A 7 4.58 18.64 -22.92
CA LYS A 7 3.28 19.25 -23.24
C LYS A 7 2.38 19.47 -22.02
N TYR A 8 2.77 18.96 -20.85
CA TYR A 8 1.93 18.95 -19.66
C TYR A 8 2.56 19.80 -18.56
N GLU A 9 1.77 20.69 -17.96
CA GLU A 9 2.20 21.56 -16.86
C GLU A 9 2.13 20.87 -15.49
N ALA A 10 1.30 19.81 -15.37
CA ALA A 10 1.14 19.03 -14.14
C ALA A 10 0.71 17.59 -14.43
N PHE A 11 1.05 16.68 -13.51
CA PHE A 11 0.61 15.29 -13.51
C PHE A 11 -0.08 14.99 -12.19
N PHE A 12 -1.26 14.39 -12.26
CA PHE A 12 -2.00 13.91 -11.11
C PHE A 12 -1.97 12.39 -11.10
N PHE A 13 -1.52 11.82 -10.00
CA PHE A 13 -1.50 10.37 -9.79
C PHE A 13 -2.48 10.02 -8.69
N ASP A 14 -3.29 8.98 -8.92
CA ASP A 14 -4.06 8.39 -7.84
C ASP A 14 -3.11 7.72 -6.84
N PHE A 15 -3.48 7.73 -5.57
CA PHE A 15 -2.66 7.17 -4.51
C PHE A 15 -3.00 5.68 -4.30
N ASP A 16 -4.30 5.37 -4.20
CA ASP A 16 -4.81 4.03 -3.95
C ASP A 16 -4.72 3.16 -5.21
N GLY A 17 -3.96 2.07 -5.13
CA GLY A 17 -3.78 1.13 -6.23
C GLY A 17 -2.81 1.59 -7.34
N VAL A 18 -2.30 2.83 -7.29
CA VAL A 18 -1.31 3.36 -8.24
C VAL A 18 0.05 3.55 -7.58
N ILE A 19 0.09 4.28 -6.46
CA ILE A 19 1.34 4.52 -5.70
C ILE A 19 1.51 3.47 -4.60
N VAL A 20 0.41 3.08 -3.95
CA VAL A 20 0.38 2.11 -2.86
C VAL A 20 -0.70 1.07 -3.14
N ASP A 21 -0.39 -0.21 -2.94
CA ASP A 21 -1.38 -1.29 -2.95
C ASP A 21 -2.22 -1.25 -1.66
N SER A 22 -3.12 -0.28 -1.61
CA SER A 22 -3.94 -0.01 -0.43
C SER A 22 -5.04 -1.05 -0.21
N ILE A 23 -5.43 -1.82 -1.24
CA ILE A 23 -6.46 -2.85 -1.11
C ILE A 23 -5.96 -3.97 -0.21
N ASN A 24 -4.77 -4.50 -0.50
CA ASN A 24 -4.17 -5.55 0.31
C ASN A 24 -3.83 -5.05 1.73
N ILE A 25 -3.33 -3.82 1.85
CA ILE A 25 -3.05 -3.20 3.17
C ILE A 25 -4.31 -3.12 4.03
N LYS A 26 -5.43 -2.67 3.45
CA LYS A 26 -6.72 -2.55 4.16
C LYS A 26 -7.28 -3.93 4.52
N THR A 27 -7.16 -4.89 3.62
CA THR A 27 -7.57 -6.29 3.85
C THR A 27 -6.80 -6.90 5.03
N ASP A 28 -5.49 -6.74 5.04
CA ASP A 28 -4.63 -7.19 6.14
C ASP A 28 -4.94 -6.49 7.46
N ALA A 29 -5.25 -5.19 7.43
CA ALA A 29 -5.61 -4.46 8.62
C ALA A 29 -6.92 -4.96 9.23
N PHE A 30 -7.91 -5.30 8.40
CA PHE A 30 -9.13 -5.96 8.88
C PHE A 30 -8.84 -7.35 9.44
N ALA A 31 -8.05 -8.17 8.75
CA ALA A 31 -7.65 -9.49 9.26
C ALA A 31 -6.98 -9.40 10.64
N GLU A 32 -6.05 -8.44 10.81
CA GLU A 32 -5.32 -8.21 12.06
C GLU A 32 -6.26 -7.80 13.21
N LEU A 33 -7.20 -6.88 12.95
CA LEU A 33 -8.16 -6.43 13.95
C LEU A 33 -9.07 -7.55 14.47
N TYR A 34 -9.38 -8.51 13.60
CA TYR A 34 -10.30 -9.60 13.94
C TYR A 34 -9.61 -10.89 14.38
N LYS A 35 -8.28 -10.92 14.48
CA LYS A 35 -7.51 -12.07 15.05
C LYS A 35 -8.01 -12.57 16.39
N PRO A 36 -8.39 -11.72 17.36
CA PRO A 36 -8.89 -12.19 18.64
C PRO A 36 -10.16 -13.04 18.55
N PHE A 37 -10.89 -12.99 17.43
CA PHE A 37 -12.15 -13.71 17.23
C PHE A 37 -12.00 -15.04 16.49
N GLY A 38 -10.77 -15.42 16.10
CA GLY A 38 -10.43 -16.69 15.48
C GLY A 38 -10.50 -16.71 13.95
N GLU A 39 -9.90 -17.75 13.37
CA GLU A 39 -9.67 -17.87 11.92
C GLU A 39 -10.97 -17.89 11.08
N GLU A 40 -12.04 -18.45 11.61
CA GLU A 40 -13.33 -18.48 10.91
C GLU A 40 -13.88 -17.05 10.70
N VAL A 41 -13.79 -16.21 11.73
CA VAL A 41 -14.22 -14.80 11.65
C VAL A 41 -13.32 -14.03 10.72
N ILE A 42 -12.00 -14.22 10.79
CA ILE A 42 -11.04 -13.59 9.87
C ILE A 42 -11.40 -13.90 8.42
N SER A 43 -11.64 -15.17 8.10
CA SER A 43 -11.98 -15.59 6.74
C SER A 43 -13.25 -14.91 6.23
N LYS A 44 -14.30 -14.83 7.06
CA LYS A 44 -15.56 -14.14 6.72
C LYS A 44 -15.35 -12.63 6.52
N VAL A 45 -14.57 -11.99 7.39
CA VAL A 45 -14.25 -10.56 7.34
C VAL A 45 -13.49 -10.22 6.07
N VAL A 46 -12.43 -10.97 5.74
CA VAL A 46 -11.63 -10.79 4.53
C VAL A 46 -12.46 -10.97 3.28
N SER A 47 -13.23 -12.07 3.19
CA SER A 47 -14.11 -12.34 2.05
C SER A 47 -15.14 -11.22 1.83
N HIS A 48 -15.80 -10.77 2.91
CA HIS A 48 -16.76 -9.68 2.84
C HIS A 48 -16.09 -8.35 2.47
N HIS A 49 -14.89 -8.06 3.03
CA HIS A 49 -14.17 -6.83 2.73
C HIS A 49 -13.83 -6.71 1.24
N VAL A 50 -13.34 -7.78 0.64
CA VAL A 50 -12.96 -7.81 -0.78
C VAL A 50 -14.19 -7.65 -1.68
N SER A 51 -15.31 -8.32 -1.36
CA SER A 51 -16.53 -8.24 -2.15
C SER A 51 -17.32 -6.93 -2.00
N HIS A 52 -17.05 -6.14 -0.94
CA HIS A 52 -17.75 -4.88 -0.64
C HIS A 52 -16.77 -3.69 -0.54
N GLY A 53 -16.00 -3.45 -1.61
CA GLY A 53 -14.97 -2.39 -1.65
C GLY A 53 -15.50 -0.98 -1.38
N GLY A 54 -16.74 -0.67 -1.79
CA GLY A 54 -17.37 0.65 -1.61
C GLY A 54 -17.98 0.93 -0.23
N MET A 55 -18.11 -0.11 0.64
CA MET A 55 -18.68 0.05 1.97
C MET A 55 -17.70 0.72 2.93
N SER A 56 -18.19 1.69 3.73
CA SER A 56 -17.37 2.39 4.70
C SER A 56 -16.85 1.45 5.80
N ARG A 57 -15.69 1.79 6.41
CA ARG A 57 -15.13 0.98 7.52
C ARG A 57 -16.07 0.88 8.72
N PHE A 58 -16.83 1.93 9.01
CA PHE A 58 -17.76 1.96 10.13
C PHE A 58 -18.95 1.02 9.92
N GLU A 59 -19.50 0.99 8.69
CA GLU A 59 -20.53 0.03 8.31
C GLU A 59 -20.02 -1.41 8.36
N LYS A 60 -18.78 -1.64 7.92
CA LYS A 60 -18.12 -2.95 8.01
C LYS A 60 -17.95 -3.39 9.46
N PHE A 61 -17.53 -2.51 10.37
CA PHE A 61 -17.39 -2.85 11.80
C PHE A 61 -18.74 -3.26 12.41
N ARG A 62 -19.83 -2.50 12.14
CA ARG A 62 -21.18 -2.89 12.60
C ARG A 62 -21.57 -4.24 12.03
N TYR A 63 -21.46 -4.41 10.74
CA TYR A 63 -21.82 -5.64 10.05
C TYR A 63 -21.07 -6.87 10.61
N TYR A 64 -19.75 -6.76 10.81
CA TYR A 64 -18.95 -7.87 11.30
C TYR A 64 -19.28 -8.24 12.75
N HIS A 65 -19.50 -7.23 13.59
CA HIS A 65 -19.90 -7.48 14.97
C HIS A 65 -21.27 -8.12 15.07
N GLU A 66 -22.25 -7.64 14.32
CA GLU A 66 -23.60 -8.16 14.34
C GLU A 66 -23.71 -9.56 13.71
N ASN A 67 -23.06 -9.78 12.56
CA ASN A 67 -23.27 -10.99 11.77
C ASN A 67 -22.23 -12.09 11.98
N PHE A 68 -21.02 -11.75 12.41
CA PHE A 68 -19.94 -12.73 12.56
C PHE A 68 -19.55 -12.98 14.02
N ILE A 69 -19.77 -12.00 14.91
CA ILE A 69 -19.44 -12.09 16.34
C ILE A 69 -20.71 -12.21 17.19
N ASN A 70 -21.88 -11.92 16.66
CA ASN A 70 -23.17 -11.89 17.37
C ASN A 70 -23.17 -10.92 18.58
N LYS A 71 -22.49 -9.80 18.47
CA LYS A 71 -22.37 -8.76 19.50
C LYS A 71 -22.64 -7.39 18.88
N LYS A 72 -23.49 -6.56 19.52
CA LYS A 72 -23.59 -5.15 19.14
C LYS A 72 -22.33 -4.40 19.58
N ILE A 73 -21.79 -3.59 18.68
CA ILE A 73 -20.65 -2.71 18.97
C ILE A 73 -21.16 -1.37 19.50
N SER A 74 -20.58 -0.89 20.60
CA SER A 74 -20.82 0.46 21.12
C SER A 74 -20.10 1.51 20.30
N GLU A 75 -20.51 2.76 20.41
CA GLU A 75 -19.86 3.88 19.70
C GLU A 75 -18.39 4.05 20.13
N SER A 76 -18.09 3.86 21.41
CA SER A 76 -16.71 3.93 21.92
C SER A 76 -15.83 2.80 21.37
N GLU A 77 -16.33 1.56 21.35
CA GLU A 77 -15.61 0.42 20.75
C GLU A 77 -15.39 0.64 19.25
N MET A 78 -16.37 1.20 18.56
CA MET A 78 -16.26 1.51 17.14
C MET A 78 -15.17 2.56 16.84
N MET A 79 -15.10 3.62 17.65
CA MET A 79 -14.05 4.64 17.51
C MET A 79 -12.68 4.08 17.82
N GLU A 80 -12.55 3.22 18.81
CA GLU A 80 -11.30 2.52 19.13
C GLU A 80 -10.84 1.62 17.97
N LEU A 81 -11.75 0.83 17.39
CA LEU A 81 -11.44 0.01 16.22
C LEU A 81 -11.04 0.85 15.02
N ALA A 82 -11.73 1.99 14.81
CA ALA A 82 -11.42 2.90 13.71
C ALA A 82 -10.03 3.53 13.85
N GLN A 83 -9.61 3.84 15.09
CA GLN A 83 -8.27 4.34 15.36
C GLN A 83 -7.23 3.23 15.12
N LYS A 84 -7.42 2.05 15.69
CA LYS A 84 -6.52 0.90 15.48
C LYS A 84 -6.38 0.55 13.99
N PHE A 85 -7.48 0.57 13.24
CA PHE A 85 -7.45 0.35 11.80
C PHE A 85 -6.59 1.40 11.09
N SER A 86 -6.76 2.69 11.44
CA SER A 86 -5.97 3.77 10.86
C SER A 86 -4.48 3.60 11.13
N ASP A 87 -4.12 3.26 12.36
CA ASP A 87 -2.72 3.07 12.76
C ASP A 87 -2.07 1.90 12.00
N LEU A 88 -2.80 0.78 11.85
CA LEU A 88 -2.34 -0.38 11.08
C LEU A 88 -2.14 -0.03 9.60
N VAL A 89 -3.10 0.67 8.99
CA VAL A 89 -3.01 1.07 7.57
C VAL A 89 -1.86 2.04 7.36
N VAL A 90 -1.75 3.09 8.19
CA VAL A 90 -0.68 4.09 8.09
C VAL A 90 0.69 3.43 8.27
N GLY A 91 0.85 2.59 9.29
CA GLY A 91 2.10 1.88 9.53
C GLY A 91 2.54 1.02 8.34
N LYS A 92 1.61 0.27 7.73
CA LYS A 92 1.89 -0.55 6.55
C LYS A 92 2.20 0.30 5.31
N VAL A 93 1.46 1.39 5.08
CA VAL A 93 1.73 2.33 3.98
C VAL A 93 3.12 2.93 4.10
N LEU A 94 3.48 3.44 5.27
CA LEU A 94 4.81 4.00 5.51
C LEU A 94 5.92 2.97 5.31
N SER A 95 5.71 1.74 5.77
CA SER A 95 6.65 0.64 5.54
C SER A 95 6.84 0.36 4.05
N GLN A 96 5.76 0.28 3.27
CA GLN A 96 5.84 0.08 1.81
C GLN A 96 6.58 1.23 1.12
N LEU A 97 6.25 2.48 1.46
CA LEU A 97 6.91 3.66 0.88
C LEU A 97 8.40 3.71 1.21
N TYR A 98 8.77 3.33 2.44
CA TYR A 98 10.18 3.24 2.84
C TYR A 98 10.94 2.19 2.03
N HIS A 99 10.38 0.98 1.87
CA HIS A 99 10.99 -0.08 1.05
C HIS A 99 11.06 0.32 -0.43
N PHE A 100 10.03 0.98 -0.95
CA PHE A 100 10.02 1.50 -2.31
C PHE A 100 11.13 2.53 -2.52
N ARG A 101 11.24 3.54 -1.64
CA ARG A 101 12.27 4.58 -1.70
C ARG A 101 13.68 3.98 -1.64
N PHE A 102 13.92 3.04 -0.74
CA PHE A 102 15.21 2.38 -0.59
C PHE A 102 15.58 1.54 -1.84
N ARG A 103 14.61 0.82 -2.39
CA ARG A 103 14.81 -0.01 -3.60
C ARG A 103 15.11 0.85 -4.83
N TYR A 104 14.41 1.96 -5.02
CA TYR A 104 14.68 2.86 -6.15
C TYR A 104 15.95 3.68 -5.96
N PHE A 105 16.30 4.06 -4.74
CA PHE A 105 17.58 4.68 -4.44
C PHE A 105 18.75 3.77 -4.82
N LEU A 106 18.70 2.49 -4.43
CA LEU A 106 19.73 1.51 -4.81
C LEU A 106 19.81 1.31 -6.34
N ILE A 107 18.67 1.20 -7.02
CA ILE A 107 18.64 1.06 -8.48
C ILE A 107 19.24 2.29 -9.16
N TYR A 108 18.90 3.50 -8.67
CA TYR A 108 19.44 4.74 -9.20
C TYR A 108 20.96 4.82 -9.02
N GLU A 109 21.50 4.50 -7.84
CA GLU A 109 22.93 4.49 -7.56
C GLU A 109 23.67 3.48 -8.47
N ILE A 110 23.13 2.27 -8.61
CA ILE A 110 23.69 1.26 -9.51
C ILE A 110 23.70 1.78 -10.96
N LEU A 111 22.60 2.38 -11.42
CA LEU A 111 22.50 2.91 -12.78
C LEU A 111 23.50 4.04 -13.03
N VAL A 112 23.71 4.92 -12.04
CA VAL A 112 24.69 6.01 -12.10
C VAL A 112 26.12 5.45 -12.18
N ILE A 113 26.45 4.43 -11.38
CA ILE A 113 27.76 3.78 -11.40
C ILE A 113 28.01 3.11 -12.76
N VAL A 114 27.03 2.36 -13.28
CA VAL A 114 27.13 1.68 -14.57
C VAL A 114 27.31 2.68 -15.71
N THR A 115 26.57 3.77 -15.73
CA THR A 115 26.69 4.82 -16.78
C THR A 115 28.04 5.53 -16.73
N LYS A 116 28.58 5.80 -15.54
CA LYS A 116 29.93 6.36 -15.37
C LYS A 116 31.00 5.40 -15.88
N PHE A 117 30.87 4.10 -15.56
CA PHE A 117 31.80 3.07 -16.03
C PHE A 117 31.82 2.98 -17.56
N PHE A 118 30.65 2.92 -18.20
CA PHE A 118 30.57 2.88 -19.68
C PHE A 118 31.14 4.15 -20.34
N LYS A 119 30.90 5.33 -19.77
CA LYS A 119 31.52 6.58 -20.28
C LYS A 119 33.04 6.56 -20.17
N SER A 120 33.58 6.07 -19.05
CA SER A 120 35.02 5.95 -18.83
C SER A 120 35.65 4.94 -19.81
N ALA A 121 35.05 3.76 -19.96
CA ALA A 121 35.51 2.74 -20.90
C ALA A 121 35.50 3.24 -22.34
N HIS A 122 34.45 3.94 -22.76
CA HIS A 122 34.34 4.52 -24.11
C HIS A 122 35.36 5.64 -24.36
N SER A 123 35.68 6.45 -23.33
CA SER A 123 36.75 7.45 -23.43
C SER A 123 38.12 6.81 -23.56
N ALA A 124 38.41 5.75 -22.77
CA ALA A 124 39.66 5.03 -22.86
C ALA A 124 39.87 4.39 -24.24
N MET A 125 38.85 3.77 -24.82
CA MET A 125 38.94 3.19 -26.17
C MET A 125 39.19 4.25 -27.26
N ARG A 126 38.64 5.44 -27.14
CA ARG A 126 38.91 6.55 -28.10
C ARG A 126 40.34 7.06 -28.07
N ASN A 127 41.01 6.96 -26.93
CA ASN A 127 42.36 7.43 -26.78
C ASN A 127 43.41 6.36 -27.17
N MET A 128 42.98 5.15 -27.56
CA MET A 128 43.88 4.06 -28.04
C MET A 128 43.94 3.93 -29.56
N VAL A 129 43.23 4.76 -30.29
CA VAL A 129 43.26 4.89 -31.76
C VAL A 129 43.89 6.20 -32.14
#